data_89fb80e5930dd094d180ac83bea0dcda
#
_entry.id   89fb80e5930dd094d180ac83bea0dcda
#
_cell.length_a   1.000
_cell.length_b   1.000
_cell.length_c   1.000
_cell.angle_alpha   90.00
_cell.angle_beta   90.00
_cell.angle_gamma   90.00
#
_symmetry.space_group_name_H-M   'P 1'
#
loop_
_entity.id
_entity.type
_entity.pdbx_description
1 polymer ?
#
loop_
_entity_poly.entity_id
_entity_poly.type
_entity_poly.pdbx_seq_one_letter_code
_entity_poly.pdbx_strand_id
1 'polypeptide(L)'
;MNNIEKAILKAIIIENRSNYSFLEEHYPYLYVKSREYTNSGIYINFGYFRHFLSRDINTLLSSKETLIADNFENELSYILAVKNGTIDFLEIVANGDDIINEETILILK
;
A
#
# COMPACT_ATOMS: atom_id res chain seq x y z
N MET A 1 -2.00 -10.36 5.65
CA MET A 1 -1.28 -9.60 4.59
C MET A 1 -0.52 -10.58 3.71
N ASN A 2 -0.73 -10.51 2.41
CA ASN A 2 -0.03 -11.40 1.47
C ASN A 2 1.38 -10.87 1.13
N ASN A 3 2.15 -11.69 0.38
CA ASN A 3 3.55 -11.37 0.11
C ASN A 3 3.75 -10.09 -0.70
N ILE A 4 2.89 -9.82 -1.68
CA ILE A 4 3.03 -8.60 -2.48
C ILE A 4 2.69 -7.36 -1.66
N GLU A 5 1.68 -7.42 -0.82
CA GLU A 5 1.32 -6.32 0.09
C GLU A 5 2.48 -6.00 1.04
N LYS A 6 3.10 -7.03 1.61
CA LYS A 6 4.28 -6.86 2.47
C LYS A 6 5.43 -6.21 1.70
N ALA A 7 5.69 -6.66 0.48
CA ALA A 7 6.78 -6.11 -0.33
C ALA A 7 6.56 -4.63 -0.66
N ILE A 8 5.35 -4.26 -1.04
CA ILE A 8 4.99 -2.87 -1.36
C ILE A 8 5.14 -1.99 -0.12
N LEU A 9 4.58 -2.42 1.02
CA LEU A 9 4.67 -1.66 2.27
C LEU A 9 6.12 -1.47 2.71
N LYS A 10 6.92 -2.53 2.67
CA LYS A 10 8.33 -2.43 3.05
C LYS A 10 9.10 -1.47 2.14
N ALA A 11 8.85 -1.52 0.83
CA ALA A 11 9.49 -0.60 -0.10
C ALA A 11 9.15 0.86 0.20
N ILE A 12 7.88 1.14 0.46
CA ILE A 12 7.42 2.50 0.79
C ILE A 12 8.03 2.97 2.12
N ILE A 13 7.97 2.13 3.15
CA ILE A 13 8.47 2.49 4.48
C ILE A 13 9.97 2.74 4.46
N ILE A 14 10.74 1.88 3.80
CA ILE A 14 12.19 2.03 3.70
C ILE A 14 12.56 3.31 2.95
N GLU A 15 11.92 3.58 1.82
CA GLU A 15 12.23 4.75 1.00
C GLU A 15 11.87 6.06 1.70
N ASN A 16 10.87 6.04 2.56
CA ASN A 16 10.37 7.23 3.25
C ASN A 16 10.84 7.34 4.71
N ARG A 17 11.85 6.54 5.12
CA ARG A 17 12.28 6.49 6.53
C ARG A 17 12.88 7.79 7.06
N SER A 18 13.43 8.63 6.19
CA SER A 18 14.03 9.90 6.60
C SER A 18 13.03 10.84 7.27
N ASN A 19 11.79 10.85 6.77
CA ASN A 19 10.73 11.74 7.27
C ASN A 19 9.66 11.02 8.08
N TYR A 20 9.52 9.69 7.90
CA TYR A 20 8.43 8.91 8.45
C TYR A 20 8.94 7.62 9.09
N SER A 21 10.04 7.70 9.85
CA SER A 21 10.68 6.54 10.48
C SER A 21 9.76 5.76 11.42
N PHE A 22 8.78 6.43 12.02
CA PHE A 22 7.84 5.79 12.95
C PHE A 22 7.00 4.68 12.26
N LEU A 23 6.85 4.71 10.95
CA LEU A 23 6.11 3.68 10.23
C LEU A 23 6.76 2.30 10.34
N GLU A 24 8.08 2.24 10.52
CA GLU A 24 8.79 0.97 10.76
C GLU A 24 8.31 0.31 12.06
N GLU A 25 8.01 1.10 13.08
CA GLU A 25 7.49 0.61 14.36
C GLU A 25 6.05 0.10 14.22
N HIS A 26 5.27 0.72 13.35
CA HIS A 26 3.87 0.37 13.14
C HIS A 26 3.70 -0.93 12.35
N TYR A 27 4.60 -1.20 11.43
CA TYR A 27 4.47 -2.29 10.46
C TYR A 27 4.14 -3.66 11.10
N PRO A 28 4.84 -4.10 12.17
CA PRO A 28 4.56 -5.43 12.76
C PRO A 28 3.16 -5.59 13.34
N TYR A 29 2.45 -4.50 13.57
CA TYR A 29 1.14 -4.51 14.21
C TYR A 29 -0.01 -4.33 13.23
N LEU A 30 0.28 -4.32 11.93
CA LEU A 30 -0.75 -4.16 10.89
C LEU A 30 -1.40 -5.48 10.52
N TYR A 31 -2.68 -5.40 10.20
CA TYR A 31 -3.40 -6.49 9.52
C TYR A 31 -4.31 -5.89 8.45
N VAL A 32 -4.70 -6.69 7.49
CA VAL A 32 -5.65 -6.27 6.45
C VAL A 32 -7.07 -6.45 6.98
N LYS A 33 -7.80 -5.34 7.11
CA LYS A 33 -9.22 -5.36 7.49
C LYS A 33 -10.09 -5.80 6.33
N SER A 34 -9.82 -5.28 5.14
CA SER A 34 -10.62 -5.56 3.95
C SER A 34 -9.85 -5.21 2.68
N ARG A 35 -10.28 -5.80 1.58
CA ARG A 35 -9.83 -5.46 0.23
C ARG A 35 -11.06 -5.11 -0.59
N GLU A 36 -11.04 -3.92 -1.19
CA GLU A 36 -12.15 -3.42 -1.98
C GLU A 36 -11.70 -3.22 -3.43
N TYR A 37 -12.21 -4.05 -4.32
CA TYR A 37 -11.92 -3.94 -5.76
C TYR A 37 -12.85 -2.91 -6.38
N THR A 38 -12.28 -2.04 -7.21
CA THR A 38 -13.00 -1.00 -7.94
C THR A 38 -12.80 -1.19 -9.45
N ASN A 39 -13.44 -0.36 -10.25
CA ASN A 39 -13.23 -0.40 -11.70
C ASN A 39 -11.82 -0.02 -12.12
N SER A 40 -11.07 0.70 -11.29
CA SER A 40 -9.73 1.17 -11.61
C SER A 40 -8.63 0.57 -10.75
N GLY A 41 -8.96 -0.21 -9.73
CA GLY A 41 -7.92 -0.76 -8.87
C GLY A 41 -8.42 -1.47 -7.63
N ILE A 42 -7.64 -1.40 -6.57
CA ILE A 42 -7.96 -2.05 -5.30
C ILE A 42 -7.54 -1.13 -4.14
N TYR A 43 -8.39 -1.06 -3.11
CA TYR A 43 -8.07 -0.50 -1.80
C TYR A 43 -7.81 -1.63 -0.82
N ILE A 44 -6.67 -1.58 -0.15
CA ILE A 44 -6.31 -2.53 0.90
C ILE A 44 -6.33 -1.74 2.20
N ASN A 45 -7.35 -1.97 3.02
CA ASN A 45 -7.58 -1.23 4.26
C ASN A 45 -6.92 -1.93 5.43
N PHE A 46 -6.19 -1.18 6.25
CA PHE A 46 -5.43 -1.73 7.37
C PHE A 46 -6.06 -1.42 8.71
N GLY A 47 -5.83 -2.32 9.65
CA GLY A 47 -6.09 -2.12 11.04
C GLY A 47 -4.83 -2.43 11.85
N TYR A 48 -4.89 -2.17 13.14
CA TYR A 48 -3.76 -2.33 14.06
C TYR A 48 -4.11 -3.29 15.19
N PHE A 49 -3.20 -4.20 15.51
CA PHE A 49 -3.33 -5.04 16.70
C PHE A 49 -2.95 -4.30 17.98
N ARG A 50 -2.36 -3.13 17.89
CA ARG A 50 -1.92 -2.31 19.00
C ARG A 50 -2.34 -0.87 18.75
N HIS A 51 -2.71 -0.16 19.81
CA HIS A 51 -3.03 1.27 19.73
C HIS A 51 -1.75 2.10 19.64
N PHE A 52 -1.73 3.04 18.72
CA PHE A 52 -0.69 4.07 18.59
C PHE A 52 -1.34 5.43 18.76
N LEU A 53 -0.63 6.34 19.44
CA LEU A 53 -1.12 7.70 19.61
C LEU A 53 -1.25 8.41 18.27
N SER A 54 -2.33 9.19 18.14
CA SER A 54 -2.53 10.02 16.96
C SER A 54 -1.51 11.12 16.87
N ARG A 55 -1.11 11.47 15.64
CA ARG A 55 -0.22 12.58 15.32
C ARG A 55 -0.86 13.39 14.21
N ASP A 56 -0.55 14.66 14.12
CA ASP A 56 -1.04 15.50 13.02
C ASP A 56 -0.17 15.29 11.77
N ILE A 57 -0.18 14.06 11.28
CA ILE A 57 0.55 13.65 10.06
C ILE A 57 -0.43 13.00 9.12
N ASN A 58 -0.67 13.66 7.98
CA ASN A 58 -1.57 13.18 6.93
C ASN A 58 -0.82 13.30 5.61
N THR A 59 -0.55 12.19 4.96
CA THR A 59 0.26 12.18 3.74
C THR A 59 -0.03 10.96 2.87
N LEU A 60 0.39 11.04 1.62
CA LEU A 60 0.36 9.94 0.67
C LEU A 60 1.80 9.62 0.30
N LEU A 61 2.18 8.36 0.43
CA LEU A 61 3.55 7.91 0.20
C LEU A 61 3.59 6.84 -0.89
N SER A 62 4.68 6.80 -1.63
CA SER A 62 4.94 5.75 -2.60
C SER A 62 6.42 5.39 -2.57
N SER A 63 6.88 4.64 -3.56
CA SER A 63 8.30 4.29 -3.71
C SER A 63 8.69 4.33 -5.18
N LYS A 64 9.99 4.21 -5.44
CA LYS A 64 10.53 4.16 -6.81
C LYS A 64 10.38 2.77 -7.44
N GLU A 65 10.07 1.76 -6.64
CA GLU A 65 9.88 0.42 -7.15
C GLU A 65 8.72 0.37 -8.12
N THR A 66 8.89 -0.35 -9.21
CA THR A 66 7.89 -0.48 -10.26
C THR A 66 6.95 -1.63 -9.94
N LEU A 67 5.65 -1.37 -9.96
CA LEU A 67 4.62 -2.39 -9.80
C LEU A 67 4.03 -2.73 -11.16
N ILE A 68 4.09 -4.01 -11.51
CA ILE A 68 3.51 -4.52 -12.75
C ILE A 68 2.54 -5.65 -12.44
N ALA A 69 1.63 -5.89 -13.37
CA ALA A 69 0.75 -7.04 -13.31
C ALA A 69 0.95 -7.89 -14.56
N ASP A 70 0.88 -9.22 -14.38
CA ASP A 70 0.98 -10.16 -15.47
C ASP A 70 -0.15 -9.89 -16.47
N ASN A 71 0.20 -9.81 -17.75
CA ASN A 71 -0.72 -9.53 -18.88
C ASN A 71 -1.28 -8.09 -18.93
N PHE A 72 -0.82 -7.17 -18.07
CA PHE A 72 -1.19 -5.76 -18.20
C PHE A 72 -0.19 -5.04 -19.08
N GLU A 73 -0.66 -4.12 -19.91
CA GLU A 73 0.21 -3.32 -20.78
C GLU A 73 1.00 -2.26 -20.03
N ASN A 74 0.40 -1.67 -19.01
CA ASN A 74 0.97 -0.54 -18.30
C ASN A 74 1.37 -0.90 -16.87
N GLU A 75 2.38 -0.19 -16.36
CA GLU A 75 2.73 -0.23 -14.95
C GLU A 75 1.55 0.26 -14.12
N LEU A 76 1.44 -0.25 -12.89
CA LEU A 76 0.43 0.20 -11.95
C LEU A 76 1.00 1.31 -11.07
N SER A 77 0.12 2.19 -10.63
CA SER A 77 0.45 3.20 -9.62
C SER A 77 0.01 2.70 -8.25
N TYR A 78 0.72 3.11 -7.20
CA TYR A 78 0.33 2.76 -5.84
C TYR A 78 0.71 3.85 -4.87
N ILE A 79 -0.14 4.03 -3.85
CA ILE A 79 0.10 4.97 -2.77
C ILE A 79 -0.31 4.36 -1.44
N LEU A 80 0.39 4.76 -0.39
CA LEU A 80 0.05 4.44 0.99
C LEU A 80 -0.48 5.70 1.65
N ALA A 81 -1.72 5.64 2.14
CA ALA A 81 -2.31 6.75 2.86
C ALA A 81 -1.97 6.64 4.34
N VAL A 82 -1.38 7.69 4.89
CA VAL A 82 -1.14 7.88 6.31
C VAL A 82 -2.09 8.94 6.80
N LYS A 83 -2.89 8.63 7.81
CA LYS A 83 -3.91 9.52 8.35
C LYS A 83 -3.77 9.59 9.86
N ASN A 84 -3.64 10.81 10.38
CA ASN A 84 -3.45 11.05 11.80
C ASN A 84 -2.29 10.25 12.38
N GLY A 85 -1.23 10.07 11.60
CA GLY A 85 -0.03 9.35 12.00
C GLY A 85 -0.14 7.83 11.98
N THR A 86 -1.19 7.27 11.39
CA THR A 86 -1.34 5.82 11.24
C THR A 86 -1.55 5.42 9.78
N ILE A 87 -1.12 4.22 9.47
CA ILE A 87 -1.32 3.65 8.13
C ILE A 87 -2.80 3.33 7.97
N ASP A 88 -3.43 3.91 6.96
CA ASP A 88 -4.86 3.77 6.70
C ASP A 88 -5.13 2.75 5.60
N PHE A 89 -4.67 3.04 4.39
CA PHE A 89 -4.88 2.11 3.28
C PHE A 89 -3.75 2.20 2.25
N LEU A 90 -3.64 1.13 1.47
CA LEU A 90 -2.82 1.08 0.27
C LEU A 90 -3.77 1.04 -0.91
N GLU A 91 -3.60 1.97 -1.84
CA GLU A 91 -4.36 1.97 -3.09
C GLU A 91 -3.45 1.58 -4.23
N ILE A 92 -3.89 0.63 -5.05
CA ILE A 92 -3.21 0.21 -6.27
C ILE A 92 -4.15 0.50 -7.43
N VAL A 93 -3.67 1.23 -8.44
CA VAL A 93 -4.48 1.68 -9.57
C VAL A 93 -3.88 1.15 -10.87
N ALA A 94 -4.73 0.53 -11.68
CA ALA A 94 -4.38 0.15 -13.04
C ALA A 94 -4.41 1.39 -13.94
N ASN A 95 -3.41 1.51 -14.79
CA ASN A 95 -3.32 2.61 -15.76
C ASN A 95 -3.75 2.08 -17.13
N GLY A 96 -4.86 2.59 -17.66
CA GLY A 96 -5.45 2.11 -18.89
C GLY A 96 -6.74 1.33 -18.64
N ASP A 97 -7.02 0.35 -19.52
CA ASP A 97 -8.29 -0.37 -19.50
C ASP A 97 -8.26 -1.69 -18.72
N ASP A 98 -7.10 -2.05 -18.16
CA ASP A 98 -6.96 -3.30 -17.40
C ASP A 98 -7.67 -3.20 -16.06
N ILE A 99 -8.21 -4.32 -15.60
CA ILE A 99 -8.97 -4.41 -14.36
C ILE A 99 -8.25 -5.37 -13.39
N ILE A 100 -7.98 -4.88 -12.17
CA ILE A 100 -7.39 -5.69 -11.11
C ILE A 100 -8.51 -6.51 -10.45
N ASN A 101 -8.27 -7.82 -10.29
CA ASN A 101 -9.16 -8.71 -9.55
C ASN A 101 -8.33 -9.67 -8.68
N GLU A 102 -9.01 -10.57 -7.99
CA GLU A 102 -8.37 -11.52 -7.07
C GLU A 102 -7.34 -12.43 -7.75
N GLU A 103 -7.47 -12.64 -9.06
CA GLU A 103 -6.57 -13.52 -9.82
C GLU A 103 -5.39 -12.79 -10.43
N THR A 104 -5.36 -11.46 -10.35
CA THR A 104 -4.28 -10.66 -10.90
C THR A 104 -2.99 -10.92 -10.15
N ILE A 105 -1.94 -11.27 -10.90
CA ILE A 105 -0.60 -11.51 -10.33
C ILE A 105 0.19 -10.21 -10.38
N LEU A 106 0.52 -9.69 -9.20
CA LEU A 106 1.29 -8.45 -9.05
C LEU A 106 2.76 -8.76 -8.77
N ILE A 107 3.65 -7.99 -9.38
CA ILE A 107 5.09 -8.14 -9.24
C ILE A 107 5.70 -6.76 -8.98
N LEU A 108 6.47 -6.65 -7.92
CA LEU A 108 7.22 -5.44 -7.57
C LEU A 108 8.69 -5.62 -7.97
N LYS A 109 9.21 -4.63 -8.68
CA LYS A 109 10.60 -4.68 -9.16
C LYS A 109 11.42 -3.49 -8.66
#